data_976c127a6d78a1b0699685856f56bbb5
#
_entry.id   976c127a6d78a1b0699685856f56bbb5
#
_cell.length_a   1.000
_cell.length_b   1.000
_cell.length_c   1.000
_cell.angle_alpha   90.00
_cell.angle_beta   90.00
_cell.angle_gamma   90.00
#
_symmetry.space_group_name_H-M   'P 1'
#
loop_
_entity.id
_entity.type
_entity.pdbx_description
1 polymer ?
#
loop_
_entity_poly.entity_id
_entity_poly.type
_entity_poly.pdbx_seq_one_letter_code
_entity_poly.pdbx_strand_id
1 'polypeptide(L)'
;MVRPRRYGSFHVYDEIKSGFHTRKAILSLIPKTRIDSDTGRFHTRGPMPVSVYIQSVAYFLLAAVALFASAGTVAIATYWVYLAIFAAVFIVSFLWLDPDLARERIRPGGKQPPITLQLISAVLVSHWIIAGLDHGRFHWTDTVPPWLQWLSLLALAASYALCLWAMHVRFFSSVIRIQNDRGQVVITTGPYAYIRHPGYLAGTLVMLASGLALDSWLATAFLTICTLPFLFYRAVAEDRVLLTQLPGYRDYAARVRWRLLPGLW
;
A
#
# COMPACT_ATOMS: atom_id res chain seq x y z
N MET A 1 54.04 15.74 8.81
CA MET A 1 53.59 15.92 10.20
C MET A 1 52.44 16.91 10.18
N VAL A 2 51.19 16.44 10.04
CA VAL A 2 49.98 17.25 9.92
C VAL A 2 49.14 16.99 11.20
N ARG A 3 48.88 18.06 11.97
CA ARG A 3 48.11 18.00 13.23
C ARG A 3 46.62 17.88 12.93
N PRO A 4 45.84 17.06 13.65
CA PRO A 4 44.39 17.02 13.48
C PRO A 4 43.75 18.23 14.20
N ARG A 5 42.80 18.89 13.51
CA ARG A 5 41.93 19.94 14.09
C ARG A 5 40.92 19.29 15.04
N ARG A 6 40.89 19.78 16.27
CA ARG A 6 39.85 19.47 17.26
C ARG A 6 38.53 20.10 16.82
N TYR A 7 37.49 19.29 16.66
CA TYR A 7 36.10 19.78 16.57
C TYR A 7 35.62 20.10 17.99
N GLY A 8 35.15 21.34 18.16
CA GLY A 8 34.54 21.81 19.41
C GLY A 8 33.21 21.11 19.66
N SER A 9 33.05 20.63 20.90
CA SER A 9 31.80 20.12 21.46
C SER A 9 30.79 21.27 21.52
N PHE A 10 29.69 21.16 20.76
CA PHE A 10 28.54 22.06 20.85
C PHE A 10 27.74 21.73 22.12
N HIS A 11 27.90 22.54 23.17
CA HIS A 11 26.97 22.66 24.27
C HIS A 11 25.70 23.39 23.79
N VAL A 12 24.68 22.65 23.42
CA VAL A 12 23.31 23.15 23.10
C VAL A 12 22.26 22.41 23.95
N TYR A 13 22.66 21.74 25.03
CA TYR A 13 21.74 20.85 25.75
C TYR A 13 21.10 21.45 27.02
N ASP A 14 21.44 22.66 27.44
CA ASP A 14 21.01 23.14 28.77
C ASP A 14 19.96 24.28 28.81
N GLU A 15 19.43 24.75 27.70
CA GLU A 15 18.44 25.87 27.69
C GLU A 15 16.98 25.51 27.39
N ILE A 16 16.59 24.23 27.28
CA ILE A 16 15.19 23.88 27.00
C ILE A 16 14.56 23.14 28.20
N LYS A 17 14.46 23.82 29.34
CA LYS A 17 13.66 23.32 30.49
C LYS A 17 12.38 24.10 30.80
N SER A 18 11.92 24.99 29.92
CA SER A 18 10.64 25.70 30.12
C SER A 18 9.81 25.71 28.85
N GLY A 19 8.76 24.92 28.77
CA GLY A 19 7.73 25.07 27.76
C GLY A 19 7.22 23.80 27.14
N PHE A 20 6.32 23.10 27.84
CA PHE A 20 5.72 21.84 27.36
C PHE A 20 4.87 21.98 26.08
N HIS A 21 4.51 23.20 25.66
CA HIS A 21 3.73 23.47 24.45
C HIS A 21 4.57 23.75 23.19
N THR A 22 5.81 24.18 23.35
CA THR A 22 6.72 24.46 22.21
C THR A 22 7.36 23.21 21.63
N ARG A 23 7.42 22.12 22.37
CA ARG A 23 8.07 20.87 21.94
C ARG A 23 7.37 20.18 20.78
N LYS A 24 6.02 20.21 20.73
CA LYS A 24 5.26 19.59 19.62
C LYS A 24 5.38 20.38 18.32
N ALA A 25 5.42 21.70 18.39
CA ALA A 25 5.59 22.56 17.22
C ALA A 25 7.02 22.47 16.64
N ILE A 26 8.04 22.37 17.51
CA ILE A 26 9.45 22.24 17.06
C ILE A 26 9.70 20.85 16.47
N LEU A 27 9.13 19.78 17.02
CA LEU A 27 9.24 18.43 16.47
C LEU A 27 8.55 18.26 15.10
N SER A 28 7.58 19.10 14.78
CA SER A 28 6.95 19.13 13.46
C SER A 28 7.78 19.88 12.42
N LEU A 29 8.73 20.71 12.84
CA LEU A 29 9.62 21.49 11.97
C LEU A 29 10.97 20.80 11.71
N ILE A 30 11.30 19.74 12.45
CA ILE A 30 12.52 18.97 12.18
C ILE A 30 12.23 18.02 11.01
N PRO A 31 12.85 18.23 9.85
CA PRO A 31 12.76 17.24 8.78
C PRO A 31 13.28 15.92 9.35
N LYS A 32 12.45 14.86 9.28
CA LYS A 32 12.86 13.51 9.69
C LYS A 32 13.97 13.06 8.75
N THR A 33 15.20 13.41 9.08
CA THR A 33 16.40 12.98 8.35
C THR A 33 16.63 11.52 8.67
N ARG A 34 16.59 10.67 7.67
CA ARG A 34 17.07 9.29 7.75
C ARG A 34 18.47 9.28 7.14
N ILE A 35 19.44 8.80 7.88
CA ILE A 35 20.79 8.52 7.35
C ILE A 35 20.65 7.21 6.59
N ASP A 36 20.97 7.23 5.31
CA ASP A 36 21.15 6.02 4.52
C ASP A 36 22.45 5.37 5.01
N SER A 37 22.33 4.18 5.60
CA SER A 37 23.46 3.45 6.17
C SER A 37 24.55 3.11 5.15
N ASP A 38 24.19 3.02 3.87
CA ASP A 38 25.12 2.60 2.81
C ASP A 38 25.81 3.77 2.08
N THR A 39 25.18 4.95 2.09
CA THR A 39 25.73 6.12 1.37
C THR A 39 26.04 7.31 2.26
N GLY A 40 25.70 7.29 3.55
CA GLY A 40 25.88 8.39 4.50
C GLY A 40 25.16 9.69 4.14
N ARG A 41 24.26 9.68 3.15
CA ARG A 41 23.53 10.87 2.70
C ARG A 41 22.29 11.11 3.54
N PHE A 42 22.11 12.34 3.96
CA PHE A 42 20.90 12.82 4.61
C PHE A 42 19.80 13.01 3.55
N HIS A 43 18.78 12.13 3.57
CA HIS A 43 17.55 12.37 2.81
C HIS A 43 16.56 13.13 3.68
N THR A 44 16.37 14.42 3.40
CA THR A 44 15.22 15.16 3.94
C THR A 44 13.97 14.63 3.26
N ARG A 45 13.07 14.02 4.04
CA ARG A 45 11.74 13.67 3.52
C ARG A 45 11.00 14.96 3.22
N GLY A 46 10.86 15.30 1.94
CA GLY A 46 9.96 16.37 1.51
C GLY A 46 8.51 16.04 1.92
N PRO A 47 7.61 17.03 1.94
CA PRO A 47 6.20 16.79 2.26
C PRO A 47 5.57 15.85 1.22
N MET A 48 4.55 15.09 1.65
CA MET A 48 3.72 14.30 0.75
C MET A 48 3.07 15.22 -0.29
N PRO A 49 3.05 14.88 -1.58
CA PRO A 49 2.40 15.72 -2.60
C PRO A 49 0.92 15.95 -2.29
N VAL A 50 0.46 17.18 -2.41
CA VAL A 50 -0.95 17.55 -2.17
C VAL A 50 -1.90 16.72 -3.07
N SER A 51 -1.49 16.39 -4.28
CA SER A 51 -2.24 15.52 -5.19
C SER A 51 -2.52 14.13 -4.61
N VAL A 52 -1.63 13.59 -3.76
CA VAL A 52 -1.85 12.28 -3.09
C VAL A 52 -2.99 12.38 -2.10
N TYR A 53 -3.04 13.45 -1.30
CA TYR A 53 -4.14 13.68 -0.35
C TYR A 53 -5.47 13.84 -1.08
N ILE A 54 -5.50 14.69 -2.12
CA ILE A 54 -6.72 14.92 -2.92
C ILE A 54 -7.22 13.63 -3.54
N GLN A 55 -6.34 12.85 -4.17
CA GLN A 55 -6.71 11.58 -4.80
C GLN A 55 -7.21 10.55 -3.78
N SER A 56 -6.57 10.46 -2.60
CA SER A 56 -7.00 9.53 -1.56
C SER A 56 -8.37 9.90 -0.99
N VAL A 57 -8.61 11.19 -0.74
CA VAL A 57 -9.93 11.68 -0.26
C VAL A 57 -10.99 11.48 -1.35
N ALA A 58 -10.68 11.80 -2.59
CA ALA A 58 -11.63 11.61 -3.71
C ALA A 58 -11.97 10.13 -3.88
N TYR A 59 -10.99 9.24 -3.77
CA TYR A 59 -11.20 7.80 -3.88
C TYR A 59 -12.00 7.23 -2.71
N PHE A 60 -11.76 7.72 -1.50
CA PHE A 60 -12.56 7.38 -0.31
C PHE A 60 -14.02 7.82 -0.46
N LEU A 61 -14.24 9.05 -0.88
CA LEU A 61 -15.59 9.58 -1.11
C LEU A 61 -16.30 8.81 -2.23
N LEU A 62 -15.59 8.47 -3.30
CA LEU A 62 -16.12 7.65 -4.39
C LEU A 62 -16.54 6.27 -3.89
N ALA A 63 -15.74 5.61 -3.05
CA ALA A 63 -16.10 4.33 -2.46
C ALA A 63 -17.36 4.44 -1.57
N ALA A 64 -17.42 5.46 -0.71
CA ALA A 64 -18.58 5.70 0.15
C ALA A 64 -19.85 5.96 -0.66
N VAL A 65 -19.77 6.84 -1.66
CA VAL A 65 -20.90 7.15 -2.56
C VAL A 65 -21.31 5.90 -3.35
N ALA A 66 -20.34 5.16 -3.92
CA ALA A 66 -20.64 3.95 -4.69
C ALA A 66 -21.37 2.91 -3.83
N LEU A 67 -20.95 2.69 -2.59
CA LEU A 67 -21.58 1.75 -1.67
C LEU A 67 -22.98 2.21 -1.23
N PHE A 68 -23.09 3.39 -0.64
CA PHE A 68 -24.34 3.83 -0.02
C PHE A 68 -25.41 4.28 -1.02
N ALA A 69 -25.02 4.93 -2.13
CA ALA A 69 -25.97 5.31 -3.16
C ALA A 69 -26.55 4.10 -3.90
N SER A 70 -25.74 3.07 -4.15
CA SER A 70 -26.21 1.82 -4.75
C SER A 70 -27.05 1.01 -3.75
N ALA A 71 -26.67 0.96 -2.48
CA ALA A 71 -27.47 0.32 -1.43
C ALA A 71 -28.81 1.02 -1.15
N GLY A 72 -28.89 2.34 -1.40
CA GLY A 72 -30.09 3.15 -1.09
C GLY A 72 -30.29 3.44 0.40
N THR A 73 -29.33 3.08 1.25
CA THR A 73 -29.36 3.30 2.69
C THR A 73 -27.96 3.46 3.24
N VAL A 74 -27.83 4.23 4.31
CA VAL A 74 -26.59 4.38 5.10
C VAL A 74 -26.60 3.54 6.39
N ALA A 75 -27.65 2.77 6.62
CA ALA A 75 -27.86 2.03 7.87
C ALA A 75 -27.12 0.67 7.92
N ILE A 76 -26.20 0.40 6.99
CA ILE A 76 -25.44 -0.85 6.94
C ILE A 76 -24.14 -0.68 7.73
N ALA A 77 -24.09 -1.24 8.94
CA ALA A 77 -22.98 -1.06 9.88
C ALA A 77 -21.64 -1.58 9.32
N THR A 78 -21.64 -2.72 8.62
CA THR A 78 -20.43 -3.32 8.04
C THR A 78 -19.79 -2.44 6.97
N TYR A 79 -20.55 -1.62 6.24
CA TYR A 79 -20.02 -0.67 5.27
C TYR A 79 -19.24 0.46 5.97
N TRP A 80 -19.70 0.91 7.12
CA TRP A 80 -18.94 1.88 7.93
C TRP A 80 -17.65 1.31 8.47
N VAL A 81 -17.66 0.04 8.92
CA VAL A 81 -16.42 -0.65 9.36
C VAL A 81 -15.45 -0.82 8.18
N TYR A 82 -15.94 -1.22 7.01
CA TYR A 82 -15.15 -1.33 5.79
C TYR A 82 -14.49 0.01 5.42
N LEU A 83 -15.26 1.10 5.43
CA LEU A 83 -14.75 2.45 5.15
C LEU A 83 -13.79 2.95 6.24
N ALA A 84 -14.02 2.59 7.50
CA ALA A 84 -13.09 2.91 8.58
C ALA A 84 -11.72 2.23 8.39
N ILE A 85 -11.71 0.95 7.94
CA ILE A 85 -10.47 0.26 7.54
C ILE A 85 -9.77 1.03 6.41
N PHE A 86 -10.52 1.45 5.38
CA PHE A 86 -9.99 2.24 4.27
C PHE A 86 -9.37 3.56 4.74
N ALA A 87 -10.07 4.30 5.59
CA ALA A 87 -9.59 5.56 6.17
C ALA A 87 -8.30 5.33 6.99
N ALA A 88 -8.27 4.29 7.82
CA ALA A 88 -7.10 3.93 8.60
C ALA A 88 -5.89 3.61 7.70
N VAL A 89 -6.08 2.88 6.61
CA VAL A 89 -5.03 2.58 5.62
C VAL A 89 -4.46 3.85 5.00
N PHE A 90 -5.30 4.82 4.62
CA PHE A 90 -4.82 6.11 4.09
C PHE A 90 -4.05 6.90 5.14
N ILE A 91 -4.57 6.99 6.37
CA ILE A 91 -3.89 7.70 7.47
C ILE A 91 -2.51 7.07 7.73
N VAL A 92 -2.44 5.74 7.87
CA VAL A 92 -1.17 5.04 8.08
C VAL A 92 -0.23 5.23 6.88
N SER A 93 -0.76 5.19 5.66
CA SER A 93 0.04 5.45 4.44
C SER A 93 0.69 6.83 4.47
N PHE A 94 -0.04 7.87 4.85
CA PHE A 94 0.49 9.24 4.94
C PHE A 94 1.54 9.41 6.04
N LEU A 95 1.39 8.68 7.14
CA LEU A 95 2.30 8.76 8.28
C LEU A 95 3.58 7.93 8.08
N TRP A 96 3.49 6.84 7.32
CA TRP A 96 4.53 5.82 7.29
C TRP A 96 5.26 5.68 5.96
N LEU A 97 4.58 5.88 4.81
CA LEU A 97 5.20 5.71 3.51
C LEU A 97 6.11 6.89 3.14
N ASP A 98 7.14 6.60 2.34
CA ASP A 98 8.04 7.60 1.79
C ASP A 98 7.31 8.42 0.71
N PRO A 99 7.38 9.77 0.74
CA PRO A 99 6.79 10.63 -0.30
C PRO A 99 7.30 10.35 -1.72
N ASP A 100 8.55 9.90 -1.87
CA ASP A 100 9.09 9.48 -3.15
C ASP A 100 8.39 8.24 -3.71
N LEU A 101 8.03 7.30 -2.82
CA LEU A 101 7.24 6.14 -3.22
C LEU A 101 5.85 6.56 -3.71
N ALA A 102 5.21 7.49 -3.03
CA ALA A 102 3.91 8.02 -3.45
C ALA A 102 3.98 8.70 -4.83
N ARG A 103 5.04 9.48 -5.10
CA ARG A 103 5.29 10.07 -6.43
C ARG A 103 5.48 9.01 -7.51
N GLU A 104 6.30 7.98 -7.25
CA GLU A 104 6.53 6.88 -8.18
C GLU A 104 5.24 6.12 -8.49
N ARG A 105 4.34 5.95 -7.52
CA ARG A 105 3.06 5.26 -7.74
C ARG A 105 2.09 6.05 -8.60
N ILE A 106 2.06 7.37 -8.45
CA ILE A 106 1.17 8.24 -9.24
C ILE A 106 1.73 8.47 -10.65
N ARG A 107 3.05 8.67 -10.76
CA ARG A 107 3.75 8.95 -12.03
C ARG A 107 5.00 8.09 -12.13
N PRO A 108 4.87 6.81 -12.47
CA PRO A 108 5.99 5.87 -12.50
C PRO A 108 7.04 6.30 -13.53
N GLY A 109 8.27 6.56 -13.06
CA GLY A 109 9.35 7.11 -13.90
C GLY A 109 9.02 8.47 -14.49
N GLY A 110 8.15 9.27 -13.85
CA GLY A 110 7.73 10.60 -14.34
C GLY A 110 6.68 10.55 -15.46
N LYS A 111 6.22 9.37 -15.89
CA LYS A 111 5.25 9.19 -16.99
C LYS A 111 3.81 9.20 -16.47
N GLN A 112 2.86 9.33 -17.40
CA GLN A 112 1.43 9.18 -17.08
C GLN A 112 1.14 7.74 -16.63
N PRO A 113 0.18 7.56 -15.70
CA PRO A 113 -0.25 6.22 -15.27
C PRO A 113 -0.76 5.42 -16.47
N PRO A 114 -0.45 4.11 -16.55
CA PRO A 114 -0.95 3.28 -17.63
C PRO A 114 -2.46 3.11 -17.57
N ILE A 115 -3.10 2.89 -18.72
CA ILE A 115 -4.55 2.65 -18.83
C ILE A 115 -5.02 1.49 -17.92
N THR A 116 -4.15 0.52 -17.64
CA THR A 116 -4.43 -0.59 -16.73
C THR A 116 -4.81 -0.15 -15.32
N LEU A 117 -4.25 0.97 -14.80
CA LEU A 117 -4.64 1.51 -13.50
C LEU A 117 -6.06 2.11 -13.53
N GLN A 118 -6.45 2.72 -14.66
CA GLN A 118 -7.79 3.24 -14.84
C GLN A 118 -8.81 2.10 -14.91
N LEU A 119 -8.48 1.01 -15.63
CA LEU A 119 -9.33 -0.18 -15.70
C LEU A 119 -9.50 -0.85 -14.34
N ILE A 120 -8.42 -1.00 -13.56
CA ILE A 120 -8.50 -1.53 -12.19
C ILE A 120 -9.37 -0.63 -11.32
N SER A 121 -9.24 0.70 -11.42
CA SER A 121 -10.09 1.63 -10.67
C SER A 121 -11.57 1.50 -11.06
N ALA A 122 -11.87 1.33 -12.34
CA ALA A 122 -13.23 1.08 -12.81
C ALA A 122 -13.79 -0.23 -12.26
N VAL A 123 -13.01 -1.31 -12.25
CA VAL A 123 -13.40 -2.60 -11.65
C VAL A 123 -13.69 -2.46 -10.16
N LEU A 124 -12.85 -1.70 -9.42
CA LEU A 124 -13.07 -1.47 -7.98
C LEU A 124 -14.34 -0.66 -7.72
N VAL A 125 -14.61 0.37 -8.50
CA VAL A 125 -15.86 1.15 -8.38
C VAL A 125 -17.07 0.27 -8.70
N SER A 126 -17.02 -0.51 -9.77
CA SER A 126 -18.09 -1.45 -10.13
C SER A 126 -18.33 -2.50 -9.04
N HIS A 127 -17.27 -3.00 -8.40
CA HIS A 127 -17.36 -3.90 -7.26
C HIS A 127 -18.16 -3.29 -6.10
N TRP A 128 -17.89 -2.03 -5.71
CA TRP A 128 -18.65 -1.37 -4.65
C TRP A 128 -20.10 -1.13 -5.04
N ILE A 129 -20.38 -0.76 -6.29
CA ILE A 129 -21.74 -0.61 -6.80
C ILE A 129 -22.46 -1.96 -6.75
N ILE A 130 -21.83 -3.04 -7.21
CA ILE A 130 -22.42 -4.39 -7.19
C ILE A 130 -22.73 -4.81 -5.75
N ALA A 131 -21.78 -4.63 -4.82
CA ALA A 131 -21.99 -4.97 -3.42
C ALA A 131 -23.16 -4.18 -2.80
N GLY A 132 -23.27 -2.88 -3.08
CA GLY A 132 -24.35 -2.07 -2.59
C GLY A 132 -25.72 -2.44 -3.20
N LEU A 133 -25.76 -2.72 -4.51
CA LEU A 133 -26.99 -3.19 -5.16
C LEU A 133 -27.41 -4.57 -4.64
N ASP A 134 -26.46 -5.47 -4.46
CA ASP A 134 -26.73 -6.83 -4.00
C ASP A 134 -27.27 -6.82 -2.56
N HIS A 135 -26.50 -6.35 -1.60
CA HIS A 135 -26.89 -6.39 -0.19
C HIS A 135 -27.95 -5.35 0.21
N GLY A 136 -27.93 -4.15 -0.43
CA GLY A 136 -28.82 -3.05 -0.02
C GLY A 136 -30.16 -2.99 -0.71
N ARG A 137 -30.31 -3.59 -1.90
CA ARG A 137 -31.54 -3.44 -2.70
C ARG A 137 -32.14 -4.74 -3.23
N PHE A 138 -31.32 -5.62 -3.82
CA PHE A 138 -31.87 -6.72 -4.61
C PHE A 138 -31.73 -8.08 -3.93
N HIS A 139 -30.86 -8.20 -2.93
CA HIS A 139 -30.64 -9.43 -2.14
C HIS A 139 -30.37 -10.66 -3.01
N TRP A 140 -29.51 -10.51 -4.05
CA TRP A 140 -29.21 -11.60 -5.00
C TRP A 140 -28.35 -12.67 -4.37
N THR A 141 -27.31 -12.26 -3.61
CA THR A 141 -26.30 -13.17 -3.06
C THR A 141 -25.79 -12.73 -1.68
N ASP A 142 -26.55 -11.95 -0.93
CA ASP A 142 -26.23 -11.44 0.39
C ASP A 142 -26.47 -12.46 1.51
N THR A 143 -25.90 -13.62 1.33
CA THR A 143 -26.03 -14.78 2.24
C THR A 143 -24.70 -15.16 2.88
N VAL A 144 -23.76 -14.20 2.98
CA VAL A 144 -22.48 -14.43 3.64
C VAL A 144 -22.71 -14.60 5.15
N PRO A 145 -22.34 -15.75 5.75
CA PRO A 145 -22.51 -15.93 7.17
C PRO A 145 -21.83 -14.81 7.99
N PRO A 146 -22.46 -14.28 9.05
CA PRO A 146 -21.89 -13.15 9.81
C PRO A 146 -20.46 -13.39 10.30
N TRP A 147 -20.14 -14.61 10.74
CA TRP A 147 -18.77 -14.94 11.16
C TRP A 147 -17.76 -14.80 10.01
N LEU A 148 -18.14 -15.17 8.78
CA LEU A 148 -17.29 -15.05 7.59
C LEU A 148 -17.15 -13.59 7.18
N GLN A 149 -18.20 -12.79 7.30
CA GLN A 149 -18.16 -11.36 7.04
C GLN A 149 -17.18 -10.64 7.97
N TRP A 150 -17.24 -10.91 9.30
CA TRP A 150 -16.29 -10.33 10.27
C TRP A 150 -14.87 -10.85 10.06
N LEU A 151 -14.71 -12.13 9.77
CA LEU A 151 -13.40 -12.70 9.42
C LEU A 151 -12.83 -12.02 8.16
N SER A 152 -13.67 -11.73 7.18
CA SER A 152 -13.26 -11.03 5.95
C SER A 152 -12.87 -9.57 6.19
N LEU A 153 -13.54 -8.85 7.08
CA LEU A 153 -13.11 -7.51 7.52
C LEU A 153 -11.74 -7.55 8.22
N LEU A 154 -11.52 -8.54 9.07
CA LEU A 154 -10.21 -8.74 9.70
C LEU A 154 -9.13 -9.11 8.67
N ALA A 155 -9.44 -10.02 7.75
CA ALA A 155 -8.54 -10.42 6.68
C ALA A 155 -8.22 -9.24 5.74
N LEU A 156 -9.19 -8.38 5.47
CA LEU A 156 -9.01 -7.16 4.70
C LEU A 156 -8.02 -6.21 5.39
N ALA A 157 -8.21 -5.96 6.69
CA ALA A 157 -7.30 -5.11 7.47
C ALA A 157 -5.88 -5.70 7.53
N ALA A 158 -5.74 -7.01 7.77
CA ALA A 158 -4.45 -7.70 7.77
C ALA A 158 -3.77 -7.66 6.40
N SER A 159 -4.54 -7.79 5.31
CA SER A 159 -4.03 -7.73 3.94
C SER A 159 -3.52 -6.33 3.59
N TYR A 160 -4.23 -5.28 4.01
CA TYR A 160 -3.72 -3.92 3.86
C TYR A 160 -2.48 -3.65 4.71
N ALA A 161 -2.41 -4.19 5.93
CA ALA A 161 -1.21 -4.10 6.75
C ALA A 161 -0.01 -4.79 6.08
N LEU A 162 -0.20 -5.98 5.50
CA LEU A 162 0.82 -6.67 4.71
C LEU A 162 1.22 -5.84 3.48
N CYS A 163 0.25 -5.24 2.79
CA CYS A 163 0.52 -4.37 1.64
C CYS A 163 1.38 -3.17 2.05
N LEU A 164 1.03 -2.47 3.12
CA LEU A 164 1.80 -1.35 3.65
C LEU A 164 3.21 -1.78 4.06
N TRP A 165 3.34 -2.94 4.70
CA TRP A 165 4.65 -3.50 5.05
C TRP A 165 5.50 -3.81 3.82
N ALA A 166 4.90 -4.43 2.79
CA ALA A 166 5.58 -4.67 1.52
C ALA A 166 5.96 -3.36 0.81
N MET A 167 5.12 -2.32 0.92
CA MET A 167 5.35 -1.01 0.30
C MET A 167 6.37 -0.14 1.04
N HIS A 168 6.73 -0.48 2.27
CA HIS A 168 7.71 0.30 3.04
C HIS A 168 9.11 0.31 2.39
N VAL A 169 9.38 -0.55 1.44
CA VAL A 169 10.59 -0.55 0.62
C VAL A 169 10.48 0.47 -0.53
N ARG A 170 11.60 1.11 -0.89
CA ARG A 170 11.66 2.23 -1.86
C ARG A 170 11.24 1.88 -3.29
N PHE A 171 11.23 0.61 -3.67
CA PHE A 171 11.15 0.18 -5.06
C PHE A 171 9.80 -0.39 -5.48
N PHE A 172 8.75 -0.16 -4.69
CA PHE A 172 7.41 -0.60 -5.02
C PHE A 172 6.76 0.33 -6.06
N SER A 173 6.64 -0.10 -7.32
CA SER A 173 6.11 0.69 -8.43
C SER A 173 4.77 0.15 -8.93
N SER A 174 3.98 1.03 -9.55
CA SER A 174 2.73 0.66 -10.24
C SER A 174 2.98 0.05 -11.62
N VAL A 175 4.21 0.13 -12.16
CA VAL A 175 4.63 -0.46 -13.43
C VAL A 175 5.81 -1.41 -13.23
N ILE A 176 5.90 -2.42 -14.09
CA ILE A 176 7.03 -3.35 -14.11
C ILE A 176 8.19 -2.66 -14.81
N ARG A 177 9.20 -2.27 -14.06
CA ARG A 177 10.46 -1.69 -14.56
C ARG A 177 11.59 -1.88 -13.57
N ILE A 178 12.82 -1.87 -14.05
CA ILE A 178 13.99 -1.69 -13.18
C ILE A 178 14.17 -0.18 -12.94
N GLN A 179 14.26 0.20 -11.67
CA GLN A 179 14.36 1.59 -11.23
C GLN A 179 15.83 2.01 -11.06
N ASN A 180 16.62 1.95 -12.15
CA ASN A 180 18.04 2.33 -12.14
C ASN A 180 18.24 3.80 -11.71
N ASP A 181 17.28 4.66 -12.06
CA ASP A 181 17.19 6.06 -11.65
C ASP A 181 17.09 6.26 -10.13
N ARG A 182 16.65 5.21 -9.41
CA ARG A 182 16.50 5.21 -7.95
C ARG A 182 17.48 4.26 -7.25
N GLY A 183 18.43 3.68 -7.99
CA GLY A 183 19.41 2.73 -7.46
C GLY A 183 18.77 1.46 -6.91
N GLN A 184 17.90 0.81 -7.69
CA GLN A 184 17.20 -0.39 -7.24
C GLN A 184 18.16 -1.52 -6.89
N VAL A 185 17.97 -2.06 -5.70
CA VAL A 185 18.67 -3.25 -5.18
C VAL A 185 17.67 -4.32 -4.79
N VAL A 186 18.14 -5.54 -4.63
CA VAL A 186 17.31 -6.67 -4.17
C VAL A 186 17.00 -6.49 -2.69
N ILE A 187 15.71 -6.49 -2.36
CA ILE A 187 15.23 -6.45 -0.98
C ILE A 187 15.05 -7.87 -0.47
N THR A 188 15.67 -8.18 0.67
CA THR A 188 15.66 -9.52 1.28
C THR A 188 15.10 -9.54 2.70
N THR A 189 14.60 -8.39 3.18
CA THR A 189 14.12 -8.21 4.56
C THR A 189 12.60 -8.08 4.63
N GLY A 190 12.06 -8.12 5.84
CA GLY A 190 10.62 -8.03 6.06
C GLY A 190 9.86 -9.17 5.37
N PRO A 191 8.72 -8.91 4.73
CA PRO A 191 7.94 -9.96 4.06
C PRO A 191 8.68 -10.58 2.87
N TYR A 192 9.65 -9.89 2.30
CA TYR A 192 10.50 -10.40 1.21
C TYR A 192 11.51 -11.48 1.66
N ALA A 193 11.70 -11.67 2.96
CA ALA A 193 12.48 -12.79 3.48
C ALA A 193 11.76 -14.14 3.28
N TYR A 194 10.44 -14.14 3.10
CA TYR A 194 9.60 -15.34 3.05
C TYR A 194 9.03 -15.61 1.65
N ILE A 195 8.58 -14.55 0.97
CA ILE A 195 7.98 -14.61 -0.37
C ILE A 195 8.47 -13.46 -1.24
N ARG A 196 8.55 -13.69 -2.54
CA ARG A 196 9.12 -12.71 -3.48
C ARG A 196 8.19 -11.56 -3.80
N HIS A 197 6.88 -11.78 -3.75
CA HIS A 197 5.87 -10.79 -4.15
C HIS A 197 4.78 -10.58 -3.07
N PRO A 198 5.13 -10.11 -1.87
CA PRO A 198 4.16 -9.93 -0.78
C PRO A 198 3.07 -8.91 -1.09
N GLY A 199 3.35 -7.92 -1.93
CA GLY A 199 2.34 -6.97 -2.38
C GLY A 199 1.26 -7.60 -3.27
N TYR A 200 1.62 -8.58 -4.11
CA TYR A 200 0.64 -9.32 -4.92
C TYR A 200 -0.17 -10.30 -4.06
N LEU A 201 0.44 -10.93 -3.05
CA LEU A 201 -0.31 -11.73 -2.07
C LEU A 201 -1.35 -10.86 -1.34
N ALA A 202 -0.92 -9.72 -0.81
CA ALA A 202 -1.82 -8.78 -0.15
C ALA A 202 -2.97 -8.34 -1.07
N GLY A 203 -2.67 -7.98 -2.32
CA GLY A 203 -3.69 -7.65 -3.32
C GLY A 203 -4.69 -8.79 -3.55
N THR A 204 -4.21 -10.01 -3.70
CA THR A 204 -5.07 -11.21 -3.86
C THR A 204 -6.01 -11.38 -2.67
N LEU A 205 -5.49 -11.28 -1.45
CA LEU A 205 -6.30 -11.42 -0.24
C LEU A 205 -7.33 -10.28 -0.10
N VAL A 206 -6.97 -9.05 -0.46
CA VAL A 206 -7.93 -7.93 -0.52
C VAL A 206 -9.07 -8.23 -1.48
N MET A 207 -8.77 -8.75 -2.69
CA MET A 207 -9.80 -9.07 -3.69
C MET A 207 -10.78 -10.14 -3.19
N LEU A 208 -10.26 -11.18 -2.55
CA LEU A 208 -11.08 -12.26 -1.99
C LEU A 208 -11.93 -11.80 -0.79
N ALA A 209 -11.35 -10.99 0.10
CA ALA A 209 -12.02 -10.58 1.32
C ALA A 209 -13.02 -9.43 1.12
N SER A 210 -12.83 -8.57 0.12
CA SER A 210 -13.57 -7.31 0.00
C SER A 210 -15.08 -7.51 -0.19
N GLY A 211 -15.50 -8.36 -1.12
CA GLY A 211 -16.93 -8.60 -1.36
C GLY A 211 -17.59 -9.38 -0.22
N LEU A 212 -16.90 -10.35 0.38
CA LEU A 212 -17.38 -11.07 1.56
C LEU A 212 -17.60 -10.13 2.75
N ALA A 213 -16.69 -9.17 2.95
CA ALA A 213 -16.80 -8.14 3.98
C ALA A 213 -18.02 -7.22 3.77
N LEU A 214 -18.47 -7.08 2.52
CA LEU A 214 -19.63 -6.30 2.12
C LEU A 214 -20.92 -7.12 1.97
N ASP A 215 -20.92 -8.39 2.44
CA ASP A 215 -22.05 -9.32 2.35
C ASP A 215 -22.52 -9.57 0.91
N SER A 216 -21.58 -9.82 -0.02
CA SER A 216 -21.94 -10.10 -1.41
C SER A 216 -20.98 -11.12 -2.04
N TRP A 217 -21.50 -12.31 -2.32
CA TRP A 217 -20.79 -13.33 -3.11
C TRP A 217 -20.58 -12.87 -4.55
N LEU A 218 -21.58 -12.16 -5.12
CA LEU A 218 -21.50 -11.63 -6.49
C LEU A 218 -20.37 -10.61 -6.64
N ALA A 219 -20.25 -9.67 -5.70
CA ALA A 219 -19.18 -8.70 -5.69
C ALA A 219 -17.80 -9.38 -5.51
N THR A 220 -17.72 -10.42 -4.65
CA THR A 220 -16.51 -11.22 -4.48
C THR A 220 -16.10 -11.91 -5.78
N ALA A 221 -17.05 -12.60 -6.42
CA ALA A 221 -16.79 -13.28 -7.69
C ALA A 221 -16.37 -12.31 -8.79
N PHE A 222 -17.10 -11.20 -8.94
CA PHE A 222 -16.80 -10.16 -9.93
C PHE A 222 -15.38 -9.62 -9.76
N LEU A 223 -15.03 -9.16 -8.55
CA LEU A 223 -13.72 -8.58 -8.29
C LEU A 223 -12.61 -9.60 -8.50
N THR A 224 -12.80 -10.83 -8.01
CA THR A 224 -11.82 -11.91 -8.14
C THR A 224 -11.59 -12.29 -9.60
N ILE A 225 -12.64 -12.52 -10.37
CA ILE A 225 -12.55 -12.90 -11.78
C ILE A 225 -11.87 -11.80 -12.61
N CYS A 226 -12.22 -10.54 -12.37
CA CYS A 226 -11.67 -9.42 -13.12
C CYS A 226 -10.21 -9.09 -12.77
N THR A 227 -9.75 -9.39 -11.55
CA THR A 227 -8.44 -8.89 -11.09
C THR A 227 -7.40 -9.99 -10.85
N LEU A 228 -7.81 -11.17 -10.39
CA LEU A 228 -6.88 -12.23 -10.00
C LEU A 228 -5.98 -12.70 -11.16
N PRO A 229 -6.48 -12.97 -12.38
CA PRO A 229 -5.64 -13.35 -13.51
C PRO A 229 -4.58 -12.27 -13.81
N PHE A 230 -4.96 -11.00 -13.70
CA PHE A 230 -4.06 -9.89 -13.92
C PHE A 230 -2.94 -9.80 -12.85
N LEU A 231 -3.27 -10.03 -11.58
CA LEU A 231 -2.27 -10.05 -10.50
C LEU A 231 -1.27 -11.19 -10.68
N PHE A 232 -1.74 -12.39 -11.04
CA PHE A 232 -0.87 -13.53 -11.33
C PHE A 232 0.03 -13.26 -12.54
N TYR A 233 -0.55 -12.77 -13.64
CA TYR A 233 0.24 -12.37 -14.82
C TYR A 233 1.34 -11.37 -14.44
N ARG A 234 0.98 -10.33 -13.69
CA ARG A 234 1.96 -9.32 -13.25
C ARG A 234 3.06 -9.90 -12.37
N ALA A 235 2.72 -10.78 -11.42
CA ALA A 235 3.71 -11.41 -10.55
C ALA A 235 4.72 -12.23 -11.36
N VAL A 236 4.26 -12.99 -12.36
CA VAL A 236 5.14 -13.76 -13.28
C VAL A 236 5.97 -12.83 -14.16
N ALA A 237 5.36 -11.80 -14.72
CA ALA A 237 6.05 -10.87 -15.62
C ALA A 237 7.12 -10.06 -14.88
N GLU A 238 6.81 -9.58 -13.67
CA GLU A 238 7.77 -8.86 -12.83
C GLU A 238 8.92 -9.76 -12.39
N ASP A 239 8.62 -10.98 -11.92
CA ASP A 239 9.64 -11.95 -11.52
C ASP A 239 10.63 -12.24 -12.68
N ARG A 240 10.10 -12.37 -13.91
CA ARG A 240 10.92 -12.58 -15.12
C ARG A 240 11.83 -11.39 -15.41
N VAL A 241 11.33 -10.17 -15.31
CA VAL A 241 12.13 -8.96 -15.51
C VAL A 241 13.21 -8.84 -14.44
N LEU A 242 12.87 -9.08 -13.17
CA LEU A 242 13.83 -9.04 -12.06
C LEU A 242 14.92 -10.11 -12.21
N LEU A 243 14.56 -11.34 -12.59
CA LEU A 243 15.53 -12.44 -12.83
C LEU A 243 16.53 -12.13 -13.96
N THR A 244 16.11 -11.36 -14.96
CA THR A 244 16.95 -11.07 -16.12
C THR A 244 17.75 -9.79 -16.00
N GLN A 245 17.25 -8.78 -15.26
CA GLN A 245 17.77 -7.42 -15.32
C GLN A 245 18.27 -6.88 -13.97
N LEU A 246 17.87 -7.47 -12.82
CA LEU A 246 18.31 -6.99 -11.50
C LEU A 246 19.48 -7.84 -10.98
N PRO A 247 20.69 -7.27 -10.83
CA PRO A 247 21.84 -7.98 -10.27
C PRO A 247 21.54 -8.56 -8.88
N GLY A 248 21.93 -9.81 -8.65
CA GLY A 248 21.71 -10.52 -7.37
C GLY A 248 20.31 -11.09 -7.16
N TYR A 249 19.34 -10.79 -8.02
CA TYR A 249 17.97 -11.32 -7.85
C TYR A 249 17.89 -12.83 -8.04
N ARG A 250 18.73 -13.42 -8.90
CA ARG A 250 18.79 -14.90 -9.09
C ARG A 250 19.19 -15.62 -7.81
N ASP A 251 20.19 -15.12 -7.09
CA ASP A 251 20.65 -15.69 -5.83
C ASP A 251 19.60 -15.55 -4.73
N TYR A 252 18.89 -14.41 -4.71
CA TYR A 252 17.75 -14.22 -3.85
C TYR A 252 16.61 -15.20 -4.17
N ALA A 253 16.23 -15.35 -5.43
CA ALA A 253 15.16 -16.25 -5.86
C ALA A 253 15.48 -17.73 -5.60
N ALA A 254 16.77 -18.11 -5.60
CA ALA A 254 17.21 -19.45 -5.22
C ALA A 254 16.98 -19.72 -3.71
N ARG A 255 17.12 -18.70 -2.86
CA ARG A 255 16.90 -18.81 -1.41
C ARG A 255 15.42 -18.67 -1.07
N VAL A 256 14.72 -17.67 -1.63
CA VAL A 256 13.30 -17.42 -1.42
C VAL A 256 12.53 -17.99 -2.61
N ARG A 257 12.16 -19.28 -2.51
CA ARG A 257 11.58 -20.04 -3.63
C ARG A 257 10.16 -19.62 -3.97
N TRP A 258 9.40 -19.17 -2.98
CA TRP A 258 7.96 -18.91 -3.10
C TRP A 258 7.68 -17.53 -3.68
N ARG A 259 6.82 -17.47 -4.71
CA ARG A 259 6.38 -16.19 -5.28
C ARG A 259 5.33 -15.51 -4.42
N LEU A 260 4.28 -16.24 -4.07
CA LEU A 260 3.14 -15.71 -3.29
C LEU A 260 2.86 -16.55 -2.03
N LEU A 261 2.65 -17.86 -2.18
CA LEU A 261 2.19 -18.74 -1.11
C LEU A 261 3.28 -19.76 -0.78
N PRO A 262 3.82 -19.77 0.46
CA PRO A 262 4.76 -20.78 0.90
C PRO A 262 4.16 -22.19 0.74
N GLY A 263 4.93 -23.10 0.15
CA GLY A 263 4.52 -24.46 -0.09
C GLY A 263 3.67 -24.70 -1.34
N LEU A 264 3.16 -23.63 -1.99
CA LEU A 264 2.26 -23.80 -3.14
C LEU A 264 2.84 -23.20 -4.43
N TRP A 265 3.31 -21.96 -4.40
CA TRP A 265 3.80 -21.25 -5.62
C TRP A 265 4.75 -20.09 -5.34
#